data_0876250bb8301899e2c03e8b0290c8aa
#
_entry.id   0876250bb8301899e2c03e8b0290c8aa
#
_cell.length_a   1.000
_cell.length_b   1.000
_cell.length_c   1.000
_cell.angle_alpha   90.00
_cell.angle_beta   90.00
_cell.angle_gamma   90.00
#
_symmetry.space_group_name_H-M   'P 1'
#
loop_
_entity.id
_entity.type
_entity.pdbx_description
1 polymer ?
#
loop_
_entity_poly.entity_id
_entity_poly.type
_entity_poly.pdbx_seq_one_letter_code
_entity_poly.pdbx_strand_id
1 'polypeptide(L)'
;MAKEEGFVSELGPEEGKVSISRDVIATIAGLAAAEVPGIAPPKGESFPRGEGARKLVDTQLAEGRVRIGIKVAVIYGHPVQEVTQKLQERIKQEIEKMTALPVEAVDVEVTKVVFPEEEPGGVG
;
A
#
# COMPACT_ATOMS: atom_id res chain seq x y z
N MET A 1 -1.08 12.71 -24.61
CA MET A 1 -1.09 12.52 -24.43
C MET A 1 -1.22 12.35 -23.40
N ALA A 2 -1.34 12.53 -22.89
CA ALA A 2 -1.29 12.46 -21.85
C ALA A 2 -1.75 11.56 -21.35
N LYS A 3 -2.01 11.01 -21.65
CA LYS A 3 -2.43 10.22 -21.29
C LYS A 3 -1.89 9.30 -20.50
N GLU A 4 -0.89 9.33 -20.03
CA GLU A 4 -0.29 8.49 -19.20
C GLU A 4 -0.61 8.77 -17.81
N GLU A 5 -1.42 9.61 -17.43
CA GLU A 5 -1.74 9.80 -16.15
C GLU A 5 -2.31 8.62 -15.52
N GLY A 6 -1.96 8.17 -14.40
CA GLY A 6 -2.47 7.00 -13.73
C GLY A 6 -1.77 5.73 -14.09
N PHE A 7 -0.84 5.79 -15.00
CA PHE A 7 -0.14 4.58 -15.38
C PHE A 7 1.35 4.71 -15.17
N VAL A 8 1.98 3.59 -14.85
CA VAL A 8 3.39 3.51 -14.68
C VAL A 8 3.94 2.76 -15.84
N SER A 9 4.81 3.34 -16.62
CA SER A 9 5.34 2.70 -17.77
C SER A 9 6.34 1.66 -17.40
N GLU A 10 6.25 0.48 -18.01
CA GLU A 10 7.11 -0.57 -17.71
C GLU A 10 8.07 -0.89 -18.77
N LEU A 11 9.13 -1.52 -18.51
CA LEU A 11 10.00 -1.82 -19.50
C LEU A 11 9.58 -2.92 -20.20
N GLY A 12 9.13 -2.97 -21.16
CA GLY A 12 8.65 -4.03 -21.86
C GLY A 12 9.60 -4.82 -22.58
N PRO A 13 9.27 -5.97 -22.95
CA PRO A 13 10.09 -6.75 -23.80
C PRO A 13 10.01 -6.24 -25.20
N GLU A 14 10.77 -6.82 -26.12
CA GLU A 14 10.76 -6.33 -27.40
C GLU A 14 9.48 -6.46 -28.04
N GLU A 15 8.61 -7.37 -27.65
CA GLU A 15 7.36 -7.53 -28.31
C GLU A 15 6.38 -6.48 -27.94
N GLY A 16 6.63 -5.62 -27.00
CA GLY A 16 5.68 -4.58 -26.66
C GLY A 16 5.97 -4.07 -25.32
N LYS A 17 5.13 -3.18 -24.82
CA LYS A 17 5.32 -2.61 -23.56
C LYS A 17 4.24 -2.96 -22.63
N VAL A 18 4.48 -3.03 -21.36
CA VAL A 18 3.48 -3.30 -20.36
C VAL A 18 3.33 -2.05 -19.51
N SER A 19 2.11 -1.63 -19.29
CA SER A 19 1.85 -0.47 -18.43
C SER A 19 1.09 -0.93 -17.23
N ILE A 20 1.40 -0.38 -16.07
CA ILE A 20 0.75 -0.76 -14.82
C ILE A 20 0.13 0.49 -14.24
N SER A 21 -1.16 0.43 -13.92
CA SER A 21 -1.83 1.61 -13.41
C SER A 21 -1.48 1.83 -11.96
N ARG A 22 -1.63 3.08 -11.51
CA ARG A 22 -1.39 3.39 -10.12
C ARG A 22 -2.37 2.68 -9.22
N ASP A 23 -3.58 2.39 -9.70
CA ASP A 23 -4.56 1.66 -8.92
C ASP A 23 -4.07 0.25 -8.64
N VAL A 24 -3.35 -0.35 -9.56
CA VAL A 24 -2.82 -1.69 -9.35
C VAL A 24 -1.76 -1.64 -8.26
N ILE A 25 -0.87 -0.66 -8.31
CA ILE A 25 0.17 -0.56 -7.31
C ILE A 25 -0.44 -0.26 -5.96
N ALA A 26 -1.43 0.63 -5.91
CA ALA A 26 -2.07 0.97 -4.66
C ALA A 26 -2.80 -0.24 -4.07
N THR A 27 -3.40 -1.05 -4.93
CA THR A 27 -4.09 -2.25 -4.46
C THR A 27 -3.09 -3.26 -3.88
N ILE A 28 -1.94 -3.42 -4.53
CA ILE A 28 -0.93 -4.33 -4.02
C ILE A 28 -0.46 -3.86 -2.65
N ALA A 29 -0.26 -2.54 -2.49
CA ALA A 29 0.18 -2.00 -1.22
C ALA A 29 -0.85 -2.25 -0.12
N GLY A 30 -2.11 -2.05 -0.42
CA GLY A 30 -3.16 -2.29 0.56
C GLY A 30 -3.28 -3.75 0.95
N LEU A 31 -3.14 -4.65 -0.02
CA LEU A 31 -3.21 -6.06 0.28
C LEU A 31 -2.01 -6.50 1.12
N ALA A 32 -0.86 -5.94 0.84
CA ALA A 32 0.32 -6.25 1.64
C ALA A 32 0.14 -5.73 3.06
N ALA A 33 -0.44 -4.54 3.20
CA ALA A 33 -0.66 -3.96 4.50
C ALA A 33 -1.59 -4.83 5.34
N ALA A 34 -2.58 -5.41 4.70
CA ALA A 34 -3.54 -6.23 5.42
C ALA A 34 -2.90 -7.46 6.03
N GLU A 35 -1.74 -7.85 5.54
CA GLU A 35 -1.09 -9.04 6.06
C GLU A 35 -0.12 -8.77 7.19
N VAL A 36 0.09 -7.53 7.55
CA VAL A 36 1.04 -7.20 8.60
C VAL A 36 0.31 -7.17 9.94
N PRO A 37 0.69 -8.00 10.89
CA PRO A 37 -0.01 -7.99 12.17
C PRO A 37 0.13 -6.64 12.85
N GLY A 38 -0.94 -6.14 13.39
CA GLY A 38 -0.94 -4.84 14.06
C GLY A 38 -1.33 -3.68 13.18
N ILE A 39 -1.49 -3.91 11.88
CA ILE A 39 -1.90 -2.88 10.94
C ILE A 39 -3.37 -3.11 10.57
N ALA A 40 -4.12 -2.04 10.51
CA ALA A 40 -5.53 -2.10 10.12
C ALA A 40 -5.84 -0.93 9.20
N PRO A 41 -6.89 -1.04 8.41
CA PRO A 41 -7.29 0.12 7.62
C PRO A 41 -7.82 1.20 8.55
N PRO A 42 -7.60 2.45 8.24
CA PRO A 42 -8.09 3.52 9.10
C PRO A 42 -9.58 3.65 9.11
N LYS A 43 -10.26 3.10 8.09
CA LYS A 43 -11.67 3.18 8.02
C LYS A 43 -12.16 1.92 7.42
N GLY A 44 -13.26 1.40 7.87
CA GLY A 44 -13.84 0.18 7.34
C GLY A 44 -13.11 -1.05 7.81
N GLU A 45 -13.44 -2.16 7.19
CA GLU A 45 -12.89 -3.42 7.62
C GLU A 45 -11.80 -3.95 6.76
N SER A 46 -11.56 -3.38 5.64
CA SER A 46 -10.50 -3.83 4.77
C SER A 46 -9.94 -2.67 4.00
N PHE A 47 -8.74 -2.84 3.47
CA PHE A 47 -8.15 -1.83 2.64
C PHE A 47 -8.84 -1.83 1.29
N PRO A 48 -9.18 -0.68 0.74
CA PRO A 48 -9.89 -0.64 -0.53
C PRO A 48 -9.04 -1.12 -1.68
N ARG A 49 -9.67 -1.57 -2.73
CA ARG A 49 -9.00 -2.04 -3.91
C ARG A 49 -9.41 -1.24 -5.11
N GLY A 50 -8.69 -1.38 -6.21
CA GLY A 50 -9.02 -0.70 -7.45
C GLY A 50 -8.94 0.78 -7.27
N GLU A 51 -9.91 1.48 -7.81
CA GLU A 51 -9.88 2.92 -7.73
C GLU A 51 -9.93 3.39 -6.30
N GLY A 52 -10.61 2.70 -5.43
CA GLY A 52 -10.72 3.11 -4.05
C GLY A 52 -9.41 3.04 -3.30
N ALA A 53 -8.47 2.24 -3.80
CA ALA A 53 -7.20 2.11 -3.11
C ALA A 53 -6.47 3.42 -3.04
N ARG A 54 -6.68 4.29 -4.00
CA ARG A 54 -5.95 5.55 -4.03
C ARG A 54 -6.37 6.51 -2.92
N LYS A 55 -7.44 6.21 -2.23
CA LYS A 55 -7.82 7.06 -1.11
C LYS A 55 -6.86 6.88 0.05
N LEU A 56 -6.25 5.71 0.18
CA LEU A 56 -5.33 5.47 1.26
C LEU A 56 -3.89 5.33 0.80
N VAL A 57 -3.68 5.08 -0.47
CA VAL A 57 -2.34 4.85 -0.97
C VAL A 57 -2.04 5.80 -2.11
N ASP A 58 -1.00 6.60 -1.93
CA ASP A 58 -0.60 7.51 -2.99
C ASP A 58 0.64 6.92 -3.64
N THR A 59 0.67 6.90 -4.95
CA THR A 59 1.76 6.32 -5.71
C THR A 59 2.39 7.38 -6.57
N GLN A 60 3.69 7.53 -6.48
CA GLN A 60 4.41 8.47 -7.32
C GLN A 60 5.49 7.72 -8.06
N LEU A 61 5.71 8.07 -9.30
CA LEU A 61 6.73 7.44 -10.09
C LEU A 61 7.66 8.51 -10.59
N ALA A 62 8.94 8.36 -10.34
CA ALA A 62 9.91 9.30 -10.86
C ALA A 62 11.14 8.55 -11.27
N GLU A 63 11.56 8.73 -12.49
CA GLU A 63 12.78 8.12 -12.98
C GLU A 63 12.78 6.62 -12.81
N GLY A 64 11.66 6.00 -13.07
CA GLY A 64 11.55 4.54 -13.01
C GLY A 64 11.48 3.98 -11.61
N ARG A 65 11.34 4.82 -10.60
CA ARG A 65 11.24 4.33 -9.23
C ARG A 65 9.92 4.72 -8.64
N VAL A 66 9.42 3.90 -7.74
CA VAL A 66 8.12 4.10 -7.15
C VAL A 66 8.27 4.60 -5.73
N ARG A 67 7.46 5.58 -5.36
CA ARG A 67 7.41 6.06 -4.01
C ARG A 67 5.97 5.91 -3.54
N ILE A 68 5.76 5.29 -2.40
CA ILE A 68 4.43 5.00 -1.91
C ILE A 68 4.18 5.76 -0.62
N GLY A 69 3.01 6.32 -0.48
CA GLY A 69 2.55 6.86 0.79
C GLY A 69 1.29 6.10 1.17
N ILE A 70 1.19 5.63 2.40
CA ILE A 70 0.03 4.88 2.80
C ILE A 70 -0.45 5.34 4.16
N LYS A 71 -1.77 5.44 4.33
CA LYS A 71 -2.39 5.79 5.60
C LYS A 71 -2.92 4.53 6.23
N VAL A 72 -2.60 4.32 7.49
CA VAL A 72 -3.02 3.09 8.17
C VAL A 72 -3.42 3.41 9.59
N ALA A 73 -4.05 2.44 10.24
CA ALA A 73 -4.28 2.48 11.68
C ALA A 73 -3.41 1.41 12.30
N VAL A 74 -3.07 1.57 13.56
CA VAL A 74 -2.30 0.58 14.28
C VAL A 74 -3.20 0.05 15.38
N ILE A 75 -3.17 -1.24 15.60
CA ILE A 75 -3.98 -1.87 16.63
C ILE A 75 -3.26 -1.69 17.96
N TYR A 76 -4.01 -1.22 18.95
CA TYR A 76 -3.46 -0.93 20.24
C TYR A 76 -2.78 -2.17 20.80
N GLY A 77 -1.64 -2.00 21.39
CA GLY A 77 -0.88 -3.12 21.93
C GLY A 77 0.30 -3.52 21.07
N HIS A 78 0.35 -3.02 19.86
CA HIS A 78 1.48 -3.33 18.99
C HIS A 78 2.42 -2.12 18.94
N PRO A 79 3.71 -2.34 18.99
CA PRO A 79 4.66 -1.22 18.95
C PRO A 79 4.66 -0.58 17.56
N VAL A 80 4.38 0.71 17.53
CA VAL A 80 4.20 1.40 16.26
C VAL A 80 5.43 1.30 15.38
N GLN A 81 6.60 1.53 15.92
CA GLN A 81 7.78 1.52 15.12
C GLN A 81 8.08 0.17 14.51
N GLU A 82 7.91 -0.90 15.24
CA GLU A 82 8.13 -2.21 14.71
C GLU A 82 7.14 -2.58 13.66
N VAL A 83 5.88 -2.28 13.91
CA VAL A 83 4.83 -2.66 12.99
C VAL A 83 4.95 -1.89 11.68
N THR A 84 5.25 -0.60 11.76
CA THR A 84 5.34 0.19 10.55
C THR A 84 6.59 -0.16 9.77
N GLN A 85 7.65 -0.59 10.45
CA GLN A 85 8.83 -1.00 9.73
C GLN A 85 8.56 -2.28 8.95
N LYS A 86 7.84 -3.21 9.56
CA LYS A 86 7.48 -4.42 8.84
C LYS A 86 6.56 -4.10 7.68
N LEU A 87 5.69 -3.12 7.86
CA LEU A 87 4.80 -2.71 6.80
C LEU A 87 5.60 -2.16 5.62
N GLN A 88 6.58 -1.32 5.89
CA GLN A 88 7.39 -0.76 4.83
C GLN A 88 8.09 -1.85 4.05
N GLU A 89 8.64 -2.82 4.75
CA GLU A 89 9.34 -3.88 4.08
C GLU A 89 8.40 -4.76 3.28
N ARG A 90 7.23 -5.05 3.83
CA ARG A 90 6.29 -5.91 3.14
C ARG A 90 5.78 -5.27 1.87
N ILE A 91 5.44 -3.99 1.93
CA ILE A 91 4.94 -3.30 0.75
C ILE A 91 6.02 -3.26 -0.31
N LYS A 92 7.25 -2.94 0.08
CA LYS A 92 8.31 -2.86 -0.89
C LYS A 92 8.52 -4.21 -1.55
N GLN A 93 8.55 -5.27 -0.77
CA GLN A 93 8.77 -6.59 -1.33
C GLN A 93 7.67 -7.01 -2.28
N GLU A 94 6.42 -6.75 -1.91
CA GLU A 94 5.32 -7.17 -2.76
C GLU A 94 5.26 -6.37 -4.06
N ILE A 95 5.48 -5.09 -4.00
CA ILE A 95 5.43 -4.31 -5.22
C ILE A 95 6.58 -4.68 -6.14
N GLU A 96 7.78 -4.84 -5.59
CA GLU A 96 8.92 -5.17 -6.43
C GLU A 96 8.78 -6.56 -7.02
N LYS A 97 8.21 -7.48 -6.24
CA LYS A 97 8.06 -8.81 -6.74
C LYS A 97 7.02 -8.87 -7.86
N MET A 98 5.94 -8.16 -7.76
CA MET A 98 4.90 -8.25 -8.75
C MET A 98 5.10 -7.33 -9.95
N THR A 99 5.78 -6.23 -9.79
CA THR A 99 5.89 -5.27 -10.88
C THR A 99 7.30 -5.10 -11.41
N ALA A 100 8.28 -5.60 -10.68
CA ALA A 100 9.67 -5.41 -11.03
C ALA A 100 10.10 -3.95 -11.00
N LEU A 101 9.29 -3.06 -10.44
CA LEU A 101 9.67 -1.68 -10.33
C LEU A 101 10.33 -1.46 -8.97
N PRO A 102 11.45 -0.80 -8.90
CA PRO A 102 12.09 -0.56 -7.61
C PRO A 102 11.29 0.43 -6.78
N VAL A 103 11.13 0.14 -5.52
CA VAL A 103 10.41 1.01 -4.62
C VAL A 103 11.45 1.80 -3.83
N GLU A 104 11.44 3.12 -4.04
CA GLU A 104 12.40 3.96 -3.43
C GLU A 104 12.06 4.25 -1.98
N ALA A 105 10.85 4.40 -1.65
CA ALA A 105 10.43 4.72 -0.29
C ALA A 105 8.99 4.34 -0.06
N VAL A 106 8.67 3.99 1.18
CA VAL A 106 7.31 3.75 1.59
C VAL A 106 7.11 4.63 2.81
N ASP A 107 6.31 5.69 2.67
CA ASP A 107 6.03 6.61 3.75
C ASP A 107 4.74 6.16 4.41
N VAL A 108 4.76 5.94 5.70
CA VAL A 108 3.60 5.45 6.42
C VAL A 108 3.09 6.53 7.34
N GLU A 109 1.80 6.81 7.23
CA GLU A 109 1.17 7.77 8.11
C GLU A 109 0.19 7.01 8.98
N VAL A 110 0.39 6.98 10.29
CA VAL A 110 -0.51 6.30 11.20
C VAL A 110 -1.54 7.34 11.63
N THR A 111 -2.77 7.17 11.19
CA THR A 111 -3.78 8.19 11.42
C THR A 111 -4.68 7.86 12.58
N LYS A 112 -4.64 6.64 13.11
CA LYS A 112 -5.48 6.33 14.25
C LYS A 112 -5.03 5.04 14.90
N VAL A 113 -5.47 4.83 16.10
CA VAL A 113 -5.24 3.59 16.82
C VAL A 113 -6.57 2.94 17.02
N VAL A 114 -6.68 1.65 16.74
CA VAL A 114 -7.92 0.93 16.95
C VAL A 114 -7.70 -0.03 18.10
N PHE A 115 -8.76 -0.31 18.81
CA PHE A 115 -8.66 -1.15 19.98
C PHE A 115 -9.34 -2.48 19.74
N PRO A 116 -8.68 -3.57 20.02
CA PRO A 116 -9.26 -4.87 19.73
C PRO A 116 -10.60 -5.09 20.43
N GLU A 117 -10.74 -4.49 21.58
CA GLU A 117 -11.96 -4.72 22.29
C GLU A 117 -13.13 -4.06 21.67
N GLU A 118 -12.96 -3.21 20.73
CA GLU A 118 -14.07 -2.58 20.15
C GLU A 118 -14.63 -3.38 19.06
N GLU A 119 -14.10 -4.53 18.77
CA GLU A 119 -14.64 -5.27 17.75
C GLU A 119 -15.98 -5.73 18.08
N PRO A 120 -16.88 -5.82 17.21
CA PRO A 120 -18.20 -6.23 17.43
C PRO A 120 -18.12 -7.59 17.95
N GLY A 121 -18.72 -7.98 18.83
CA GLY A 121 -18.72 -9.24 19.29
C GLY A 121 -17.71 -9.43 20.26
N GLY A 122 -16.80 -8.66 20.29
CA GLY A 122 -15.79 -8.88 21.18
C GLY A 122 -16.10 -8.33 22.42
N VAL A 123 -17.10 -7.91 22.72
CA VAL A 123 -17.36 -7.39 23.75
C VAL A 123 -17.40 -8.09 24.73
N GLY A 124 -17.04 -8.32 25.13
CA GLY A 124 -17.01 -9.00 26.21
C GLY A 124 -17.52 -8.67 27.11
#